data_03eb9850e2499386a8f03d9f2140d250
#
_entry.id   03eb9850e2499386a8f03d9f2140d250
#
_cell.length_a   1.000
_cell.length_b   1.000
_cell.length_c   1.000
_cell.angle_alpha   90.00
_cell.angle_beta   90.00
_cell.angle_gamma   90.00
#
_symmetry.space_group_name_H-M   'P 1'
#
loop_
_entity.id
_entity.type
_entity.pdbx_description
1 polymer ?
#
loop_
_entity_poly.entity_id
_entity_poly.type
_entity_poly.pdbx_seq_one_letter_code
_entity_poly.pdbx_strand_id
1 'polypeptide(L)'
;MAISGGATGVRHQLGDRLFHWVMAACVLVLGATAFLPIIGIKFNWLPIHWWTGVVLVAAILFHLYRVFAIHGISRMLPSADDARETVAVALNRSPQGLAPAKYDAFQKSYHWAAAITVLATAVTGLIMLARIDTDFWRRNPSLLPDPAWGVIYVVHGLGAMLLLFLVILHVYFSLIPGHRAYLVSMISGHGPELARKD
;
A
#
# COMPACT_ATOMS: atom_id res chain seq x y z
N MET A 1 12.58 31.56 -20.25
CA MET A 1 12.91 31.44 -18.82
C MET A 1 13.49 30.03 -18.63
N ALA A 2 14.81 29.92 -18.50
CA ALA A 2 15.52 28.63 -18.45
C ALA A 2 15.21 27.95 -17.11
N ILE A 3 14.71 26.74 -17.18
CA ILE A 3 14.53 25.87 -16.00
C ILE A 3 15.96 25.45 -15.60
N SER A 4 16.48 26.01 -14.50
CA SER A 4 17.73 25.57 -13.91
C SER A 4 17.58 24.10 -13.55
N GLY A 5 18.37 23.22 -14.19
CA GLY A 5 18.43 21.81 -13.89
C GLY A 5 18.94 21.60 -12.48
N GLY A 6 18.02 21.47 -11.52
CA GLY A 6 18.35 21.02 -10.17
C GLY A 6 18.97 19.63 -10.25
N ALA A 7 20.05 19.39 -9.51
CA ALA A 7 20.71 18.11 -9.44
C ALA A 7 19.70 17.01 -9.07
N THR A 8 19.66 15.94 -9.88
CA THR A 8 18.76 14.81 -9.63
C THR A 8 19.45 13.85 -8.68
N GLY A 9 19.00 13.82 -7.42
CA GLY A 9 19.49 12.87 -6.42
C GLY A 9 18.73 11.53 -6.45
N VAL A 10 19.33 10.47 -5.87
CA VAL A 10 18.64 9.18 -5.67
C VAL A 10 17.56 9.37 -4.62
N ARG A 11 16.28 9.37 -5.03
CA ARG A 11 15.13 9.52 -4.15
C ARG A 11 14.66 8.19 -3.54
N HIS A 12 14.64 7.14 -4.37
CA HIS A 12 14.20 5.79 -3.97
C HIS A 12 15.26 4.76 -4.35
N GLN A 13 15.67 3.96 -3.37
CA GLN A 13 16.59 2.85 -3.59
C GLN A 13 15.91 1.76 -4.44
N LEU A 14 16.73 0.98 -5.17
CA LEU A 14 16.21 -0.10 -6.02
C LEU A 14 15.32 -1.08 -5.23
N GLY A 15 15.72 -1.45 -4.00
CA GLY A 15 14.95 -2.35 -3.16
C GLY A 15 13.56 -1.82 -2.79
N ASP A 16 13.41 -0.51 -2.57
CA ASP A 16 12.10 0.10 -2.28
C ASP A 16 11.20 0.10 -3.51
N ARG A 17 11.79 0.36 -4.67
CA ARG A 17 11.08 0.35 -5.96
C ARG A 17 10.62 -1.06 -6.34
N LEU A 18 11.50 -2.05 -6.24
CA LEU A 18 11.15 -3.46 -6.50
C LEU A 18 10.03 -3.93 -5.57
N PHE A 19 10.15 -3.65 -4.27
CA PHE A 19 9.10 -3.95 -3.31
C PHE A 19 7.77 -3.31 -3.72
N HIS A 20 7.75 -2.02 -4.01
CA HIS A 20 6.55 -1.31 -4.43
C HIS A 20 5.89 -1.95 -5.67
N TRP A 21 6.67 -2.27 -6.70
CA TRP A 21 6.12 -2.84 -7.94
C TRP A 21 5.66 -4.29 -7.76
N VAL A 22 6.32 -5.09 -6.92
CA VAL A 22 5.84 -6.43 -6.55
C VAL A 22 4.51 -6.33 -5.81
N MET A 23 4.41 -5.44 -4.81
CA MET A 23 3.16 -5.19 -4.08
C MET A 23 2.04 -4.73 -5.02
N ALA A 24 2.33 -3.77 -5.91
CA ALA A 24 1.36 -3.27 -6.88
C ALA A 24 0.86 -4.39 -7.80
N ALA A 25 1.74 -5.20 -8.35
CA ALA A 25 1.37 -6.35 -9.18
C ALA A 25 0.49 -7.35 -8.43
N CYS A 26 0.88 -7.72 -7.19
CA CYS A 26 0.08 -8.61 -6.36
C CYS A 26 -1.32 -8.04 -6.09
N VAL A 27 -1.42 -6.76 -5.69
CA VAL A 27 -2.71 -6.12 -5.40
C VAL A 27 -3.60 -6.04 -6.65
N LEU A 28 -3.03 -5.74 -7.82
CA LEU A 28 -3.79 -5.72 -9.08
C LEU A 28 -4.30 -7.12 -9.46
N VAL A 29 -3.48 -8.15 -9.34
CA VAL A 29 -3.89 -9.54 -9.62
C VAL A 29 -4.94 -10.01 -8.61
N LEU A 30 -4.77 -9.73 -7.32
CA LEU A 30 -5.74 -10.06 -6.28
C LEU A 30 -7.07 -9.34 -6.52
N GLY A 31 -7.04 -8.05 -6.87
CA GLY A 31 -8.22 -7.29 -7.25
C GLY A 31 -8.90 -7.87 -8.49
N ALA A 32 -8.16 -8.16 -9.55
CA ALA A 32 -8.70 -8.77 -10.76
C ALA A 32 -9.37 -10.13 -10.46
N THR A 33 -8.70 -11.00 -9.71
CA THR A 33 -9.24 -12.32 -9.33
C THR A 33 -10.43 -12.26 -8.37
N ALA A 34 -10.56 -11.18 -7.58
CA ALA A 34 -11.70 -10.97 -6.70
C ALA A 34 -12.92 -10.40 -7.46
N PHE A 35 -12.73 -9.42 -8.35
CA PHE A 35 -13.84 -8.64 -8.92
C PHE A 35 -14.25 -9.08 -10.33
N LEU A 36 -13.35 -9.61 -11.17
CA LEU A 36 -13.72 -10.08 -12.52
C LEU A 36 -14.77 -11.20 -12.51
N PRO A 37 -14.72 -12.20 -11.60
CA PRO A 37 -15.78 -13.21 -11.51
C PRO A 37 -17.14 -12.61 -11.13
N ILE A 38 -17.18 -11.57 -10.32
CA ILE A 38 -18.43 -10.90 -9.89
C ILE A 38 -19.12 -10.24 -11.07
N ILE A 39 -18.37 -9.68 -12.01
CA ILE A 39 -18.93 -9.08 -13.24
C ILE A 39 -19.15 -10.09 -14.38
N GLY A 40 -19.03 -11.39 -14.08
CA GLY A 40 -19.37 -12.47 -15.01
C GLY A 40 -18.22 -13.02 -15.84
N ILE A 41 -16.99 -12.56 -15.66
CA ILE A 41 -15.80 -13.10 -16.35
C ILE A 41 -15.39 -14.41 -15.68
N LYS A 42 -15.59 -15.54 -16.37
CA LYS A 42 -15.35 -16.89 -15.85
C LYS A 42 -13.93 -17.37 -16.16
N PHE A 43 -13.16 -17.69 -15.14
CA PHE A 43 -11.85 -18.33 -15.24
C PHE A 43 -11.51 -19.02 -13.91
N ASN A 44 -10.45 -19.81 -13.88
CA ASN A 44 -10.02 -20.48 -12.65
C ASN A 44 -9.26 -19.51 -11.75
N TRP A 45 -10.00 -18.60 -11.09
CA TRP A 45 -9.46 -17.49 -10.30
C TRP A 45 -8.88 -17.90 -8.95
N LEU A 46 -9.42 -18.96 -8.31
CA LEU A 46 -9.09 -19.29 -6.93
C LEU A 46 -7.61 -19.67 -6.72
N PRO A 47 -6.98 -20.55 -7.54
CA PRO A 47 -5.54 -20.81 -7.41
C PRO A 47 -4.69 -19.57 -7.63
N ILE A 48 -5.02 -18.73 -8.60
CA ILE A 48 -4.29 -17.49 -8.87
C ILE A 48 -4.39 -16.55 -7.67
N HIS A 49 -5.58 -16.42 -7.08
CA HIS A 49 -5.83 -15.54 -5.94
C HIS A 49 -4.99 -15.96 -4.72
N TRP A 50 -5.13 -17.20 -4.27
CA TRP A 50 -4.43 -17.60 -3.05
C TRP A 50 -2.91 -17.66 -3.21
N TRP A 51 -2.38 -18.11 -4.37
CA TRP A 51 -0.93 -18.07 -4.63
C TRP A 51 -0.40 -16.64 -4.62
N THR A 52 -1.09 -15.72 -5.29
CA THR A 52 -0.71 -14.30 -5.26
C THR A 52 -0.81 -13.73 -3.85
N GLY A 53 -1.81 -14.15 -3.07
CA GLY A 53 -1.94 -13.79 -1.66
C GLY A 53 -0.74 -14.24 -0.82
N VAL A 54 -0.23 -15.45 -1.02
CA VAL A 54 0.98 -15.96 -0.35
C VAL A 54 2.21 -15.13 -0.73
N VAL A 55 2.37 -14.81 -2.02
CA VAL A 55 3.46 -13.93 -2.48
C VAL A 55 3.35 -12.52 -1.85
N LEU A 56 2.13 -11.98 -1.75
CA LEU A 56 1.89 -10.70 -1.08
C LEU A 56 2.32 -10.75 0.39
N VAL A 57 1.94 -11.82 1.11
CA VAL A 57 2.35 -12.00 2.52
C VAL A 57 3.86 -12.07 2.66
N ALA A 58 4.54 -12.81 1.79
CA ALA A 58 6.01 -12.86 1.79
C ALA A 58 6.64 -11.48 1.54
N ALA A 59 6.07 -10.68 0.63
CA ALA A 59 6.51 -9.31 0.37
C ALA A 59 6.26 -8.40 1.60
N ILE A 60 5.13 -8.55 2.30
CA ILE A 60 4.84 -7.81 3.54
C ILE A 60 5.87 -8.14 4.62
N LEU A 61 6.16 -9.43 4.84
CA LEU A 61 7.14 -9.86 5.83
C LEU A 61 8.54 -9.32 5.51
N PHE A 62 8.93 -9.34 4.24
CA PHE A 62 10.18 -8.73 3.78
C PHE A 62 10.21 -7.21 4.04
N HIS A 63 9.10 -6.51 3.80
CA HIS A 63 8.99 -5.08 4.08
C HIS A 63 9.11 -4.79 5.58
N LEU A 64 8.43 -5.55 6.42
CA LEU A 64 8.52 -5.42 7.87
C LEU A 64 9.95 -5.64 8.34
N TYR A 65 10.62 -6.69 7.86
CA TYR A 65 12.04 -6.92 8.15
C TYR A 65 12.88 -5.70 7.79
N ARG A 66 12.73 -5.13 6.59
CA ARG A 66 13.48 -3.93 6.18
C ARG A 66 13.20 -2.72 7.04
N VAL A 67 11.93 -2.51 7.41
CA VAL A 67 11.54 -1.38 8.29
C VAL A 67 12.19 -1.51 9.66
N PHE A 68 12.14 -2.68 10.28
CA PHE A 68 12.69 -2.86 11.62
C PHE A 68 14.22 -2.98 11.65
N ALA A 69 14.81 -3.69 10.68
CA ALA A 69 16.24 -3.98 10.68
C ALA A 69 17.10 -2.89 10.02
N ILE A 70 16.55 -2.12 9.06
CA ILE A 70 17.35 -1.25 8.19
C ILE A 70 16.95 0.24 8.30
N HIS A 71 15.66 0.55 8.22
CA HIS A 71 15.21 1.93 8.01
C HIS A 71 14.73 2.65 9.27
N GLY A 72 14.25 1.92 10.27
CA GLY A 72 13.54 2.46 11.43
C GLY A 72 12.13 2.95 11.07
N ILE A 73 11.19 2.72 11.99
CA ILE A 73 9.77 3.08 11.81
C ILE A 73 9.51 4.59 11.98
N SER A 74 10.41 5.31 12.64
CA SER A 74 10.21 6.70 13.10
C SER A 74 9.82 7.68 11.99
N ARG A 75 10.29 7.45 10.76
CA ARG A 75 10.02 8.35 9.62
C ARG A 75 8.55 8.31 9.14
N MET A 76 7.84 7.25 9.45
CA MET A 76 6.44 7.05 9.04
C MET A 76 5.45 7.17 10.21
N LEU A 77 5.95 7.35 11.43
CA LEU A 77 5.07 7.60 12.57
C LEU A 77 4.45 9.00 12.47
N PRO A 78 3.15 9.12 12.76
CA PRO A 78 2.50 10.41 12.89
C PRO A 78 3.19 11.25 13.99
N SER A 79 3.36 12.52 13.73
CA SER A 79 3.97 13.48 14.65
C SER A 79 2.99 14.61 15.01
N ALA A 80 3.29 15.38 16.04
CA ALA A 80 2.52 16.58 16.37
C ALA A 80 2.55 17.62 15.23
N ASP A 81 3.63 17.64 14.45
CA ASP A 81 3.77 18.54 13.31
C ASP A 81 2.86 18.13 12.15
N ASP A 82 2.61 16.82 11.94
CA ASP A 82 1.63 16.33 10.96
C ASP A 82 0.21 16.79 11.33
N ALA A 83 -0.14 16.78 12.63
CA ALA A 83 -1.43 17.27 13.09
C ALA A 83 -1.56 18.79 12.86
N ARG A 84 -0.52 19.56 13.13
CA ARG A 84 -0.48 21.02 12.88
C ARG A 84 -0.58 21.33 11.38
N GLU A 85 0.13 20.58 10.54
CA GLU A 85 0.07 20.70 9.09
C GLU A 85 -1.35 20.42 8.58
N THR A 86 -1.98 19.34 9.04
CA THR A 86 -3.35 18.97 8.67
C THR A 86 -4.35 20.08 9.05
N VAL A 87 -4.26 20.61 10.28
CA VAL A 87 -5.12 21.69 10.75
C VAL A 87 -4.87 22.98 9.96
N ALA A 88 -3.61 23.32 9.68
CA ALA A 88 -3.29 24.52 8.89
C ALA A 88 -3.90 24.44 7.47
N VAL A 89 -3.75 23.30 6.80
CA VAL A 89 -4.32 23.04 5.47
C VAL A 89 -5.86 23.11 5.53
N ALA A 90 -6.49 22.46 6.52
CA ALA A 90 -7.95 22.50 6.69
C ALA A 90 -8.50 23.92 6.91
N LEU A 91 -7.71 24.76 7.57
CA LEU A 91 -8.05 26.18 7.80
C LEU A 91 -7.59 27.11 6.66
N ASN A 92 -7.15 26.55 5.53
CA ASN A 92 -6.60 27.30 4.39
C ASN A 92 -5.44 28.25 4.78
N ARG A 93 -4.61 27.83 5.73
CA ARG A 93 -3.43 28.56 6.20
C ARG A 93 -2.17 27.88 5.70
N SER A 94 -1.15 28.68 5.32
CA SER A 94 0.16 28.12 5.01
C SER A 94 0.79 27.55 6.29
N PRO A 95 1.28 26.31 6.31
CA PRO A 95 1.96 25.76 7.47
C PRO A 95 3.29 26.48 7.67
N GLN A 96 3.29 27.46 8.59
CA GLN A 96 4.49 28.23 8.90
C GLN A 96 5.32 27.52 9.99
N GLY A 97 6.64 27.57 9.83
CA GLY A 97 7.58 27.07 10.84
C GLY A 97 7.73 25.55 10.91
N LEU A 98 7.14 24.80 9.98
CA LEU A 98 7.34 23.35 9.91
C LEU A 98 8.59 23.02 9.09
N ALA A 99 9.41 22.09 9.60
CA ALA A 99 10.57 21.60 8.86
C ALA A 99 10.08 20.78 7.64
N PRO A 100 10.75 20.89 6.47
CA PRO A 100 10.38 20.11 5.30
C PRO A 100 10.58 18.61 5.57
N ALA A 101 9.47 17.89 5.73
CA ALA A 101 9.49 16.44 5.90
C ALA A 101 9.58 15.73 4.55
N LYS A 102 10.19 14.54 4.51
CA LYS A 102 10.22 13.71 3.29
C LYS A 102 8.82 13.32 2.82
N TYR A 103 7.89 13.15 3.77
CA TYR A 103 6.49 12.79 3.55
C TYR A 103 5.60 13.77 4.31
N ASP A 104 4.58 14.28 3.64
CA ASP A 104 3.56 15.12 4.25
C ASP A 104 2.54 14.31 5.08
N ALA A 105 1.72 14.99 5.85
CA ALA A 105 0.72 14.36 6.72
C ALA A 105 -0.27 13.49 5.95
N PHE A 106 -0.67 13.91 4.74
CA PHE A 106 -1.58 13.13 3.89
C PHE A 106 -0.93 11.82 3.40
N GLN A 107 0.33 11.88 2.96
CA GLN A 107 1.09 10.71 2.51
C GLN A 107 1.27 9.69 3.64
N LYS A 108 1.56 10.15 4.87
CA LYS A 108 1.66 9.29 6.05
C LYS A 108 0.32 8.64 6.39
N SER A 109 -0.76 9.43 6.41
CA SER A 109 -2.12 8.93 6.71
C SER A 109 -2.58 7.90 5.67
N TYR A 110 -2.33 8.18 4.39
CA TYR A 110 -2.61 7.24 3.31
C TYR A 110 -1.82 5.93 3.47
N HIS A 111 -0.52 6.03 3.78
CA HIS A 111 0.31 4.85 3.99
C HIS A 111 -0.24 3.96 5.12
N TRP A 112 -0.63 4.55 6.26
CA TRP A 112 -1.19 3.79 7.38
C TRP A 112 -2.56 3.19 7.05
N ALA A 113 -3.43 3.93 6.37
CA ALA A 113 -4.71 3.41 5.92
C ALA A 113 -4.53 2.20 4.99
N ALA A 114 -3.63 2.31 4.00
CA ALA A 114 -3.30 1.22 3.10
C ALA A 114 -2.66 0.03 3.84
N ALA A 115 -1.70 0.28 4.74
CA ALA A 115 -1.01 -0.77 5.50
C ALA A 115 -1.98 -1.57 6.38
N ILE A 116 -2.86 -0.89 7.14
CA ILE A 116 -3.86 -1.54 8.00
C ILE A 116 -4.83 -2.35 7.14
N THR A 117 -5.32 -1.79 6.03
CA THR A 117 -6.25 -2.49 5.14
C THR A 117 -5.61 -3.73 4.51
N VAL A 118 -4.38 -3.61 3.99
CA VAL A 118 -3.64 -4.74 3.42
C VAL A 118 -3.40 -5.82 4.47
N LEU A 119 -2.97 -5.44 5.68
CA LEU A 119 -2.71 -6.40 6.77
C LEU A 119 -4.00 -7.14 7.18
N ALA A 120 -5.10 -6.41 7.38
CA ALA A 120 -6.38 -7.02 7.75
C ALA A 120 -6.88 -7.99 6.66
N THR A 121 -6.77 -7.59 5.39
CA THR A 121 -7.17 -8.43 4.25
C THR A 121 -6.23 -9.65 4.10
N ALA A 122 -4.92 -9.48 4.28
CA ALA A 122 -3.96 -10.58 4.20
C ALA A 122 -4.17 -11.60 5.34
N VAL A 123 -4.35 -11.13 6.58
CA VAL A 123 -4.58 -12.02 7.74
C VAL A 123 -5.88 -12.81 7.56
N THR A 124 -6.97 -12.14 7.19
CA THR A 124 -8.24 -12.84 6.93
C THR A 124 -8.14 -13.79 5.75
N GLY A 125 -7.42 -13.43 4.69
CA GLY A 125 -7.13 -14.31 3.54
C GLY A 125 -6.35 -15.56 3.93
N LEU A 126 -5.32 -15.43 4.78
CA LEU A 126 -4.57 -16.57 5.32
C LEU A 126 -5.47 -17.51 6.14
N ILE A 127 -6.36 -16.96 6.98
CA ILE A 127 -7.31 -17.78 7.73
C ILE A 127 -8.26 -18.53 6.77
N MET A 128 -8.72 -17.85 5.70
CA MET A 128 -9.60 -18.44 4.69
C MET A 128 -8.96 -19.59 3.92
N LEU A 129 -7.63 -19.71 3.86
CA LEU A 129 -6.94 -20.86 3.27
C LEU A 129 -7.36 -22.18 3.94
N ALA A 130 -7.76 -22.17 5.22
CA ALA A 130 -8.28 -23.36 5.88
C ALA A 130 -9.60 -23.89 5.30
N ARG A 131 -10.29 -23.10 4.47
CA ARG A 131 -11.58 -23.47 3.84
C ARG A 131 -11.43 -24.05 2.44
N ILE A 132 -10.22 -24.11 1.88
CA ILE A 132 -9.97 -24.61 0.55
C ILE A 132 -9.06 -25.84 0.58
N ASP A 133 -9.26 -26.76 -0.36
CA ASP A 133 -8.33 -27.87 -0.62
C ASP A 133 -7.20 -27.36 -1.54
N THR A 134 -5.98 -27.70 -1.20
CA THR A 134 -4.79 -27.42 -2.01
C THR A 134 -3.91 -28.66 -2.09
N ASP A 135 -2.85 -28.60 -2.87
CA ASP A 135 -1.86 -29.69 -2.94
C ASP A 135 -1.06 -29.86 -1.62
N PHE A 136 -1.10 -28.85 -0.75
CA PHE A 136 -0.31 -28.82 0.50
C PHE A 136 -1.12 -29.18 1.75
N TRP A 137 -2.44 -28.95 1.74
CA TRP A 137 -3.32 -29.27 2.88
C TRP A 137 -4.74 -29.52 2.43
N ARG A 138 -5.47 -30.27 3.28
CA ARG A 138 -6.91 -30.47 3.15
C ARG A 138 -7.69 -29.40 3.90
N ARG A 139 -8.82 -28.99 3.34
CA ARG A 139 -9.71 -28.03 3.99
C ARG A 139 -10.15 -28.51 5.37
N ASN A 140 -10.22 -27.59 6.32
CA ASN A 140 -10.76 -27.81 7.64
C ASN A 140 -11.83 -26.74 7.94
N PRO A 141 -13.09 -26.95 7.52
CA PRO A 141 -14.16 -25.97 7.74
C PRO A 141 -14.53 -25.83 9.22
N SER A 142 -14.20 -26.83 10.05
CA SER A 142 -14.49 -26.85 11.49
C SER A 142 -13.43 -26.14 12.34
N LEU A 143 -12.40 -25.53 11.72
CA LEU A 143 -11.36 -24.81 12.45
C LEU A 143 -11.91 -23.70 13.34
N LEU A 144 -12.97 -23.02 12.87
CA LEU A 144 -13.66 -21.95 13.58
C LEU A 144 -15.18 -22.17 13.51
N PRO A 145 -15.95 -21.65 14.48
CA PRO A 145 -17.41 -21.67 14.43
C PRO A 145 -17.95 -20.77 13.31
N ASP A 146 -19.11 -21.11 12.75
CA ASP A 146 -19.72 -20.42 11.61
C ASP A 146 -19.84 -18.88 11.78
N PRO A 147 -20.20 -18.33 12.96
CA PRO A 147 -20.25 -16.89 13.14
C PRO A 147 -18.88 -16.22 12.93
N ALA A 148 -17.77 -16.86 13.35
CA ALA A 148 -16.43 -16.35 13.15
C ALA A 148 -16.04 -16.35 11.67
N TRP A 149 -16.42 -17.40 10.93
CA TRP A 149 -16.25 -17.42 9.48
C TRP A 149 -17.01 -16.28 8.80
N GLY A 150 -18.24 -16.00 9.23
CA GLY A 150 -19.02 -14.86 8.72
C GLY A 150 -18.28 -13.53 8.87
N VAL A 151 -17.72 -13.27 10.06
CA VAL A 151 -16.91 -12.07 10.31
C VAL A 151 -15.67 -12.01 9.41
N ILE A 152 -14.94 -13.12 9.26
CA ILE A 152 -13.73 -13.19 8.43
C ILE A 152 -14.06 -12.85 6.97
N TYR A 153 -15.13 -13.43 6.42
CA TYR A 153 -15.54 -13.13 5.03
C TYR A 153 -15.94 -11.67 4.85
N VAL A 154 -16.68 -11.11 5.80
CA VAL A 154 -17.09 -9.70 5.76
C VAL A 154 -15.86 -8.78 5.83
N VAL A 155 -14.96 -9.02 6.78
CA VAL A 155 -13.73 -8.20 6.93
C VAL A 155 -12.86 -8.30 5.69
N HIS A 156 -12.68 -9.51 5.12
CA HIS A 156 -11.90 -9.71 3.90
C HIS A 156 -12.53 -8.97 2.71
N GLY A 157 -13.83 -9.11 2.51
CA GLY A 157 -14.56 -8.45 1.41
C GLY A 157 -14.55 -6.93 1.52
N LEU A 158 -14.86 -6.39 2.70
CA LEU A 158 -14.81 -4.94 2.95
C LEU A 158 -13.38 -4.40 2.81
N GLY A 159 -12.38 -5.15 3.30
CA GLY A 159 -10.98 -4.82 3.12
C GLY A 159 -10.58 -4.77 1.65
N ALA A 160 -11.02 -5.74 0.84
CA ALA A 160 -10.77 -5.74 -0.60
C ALA A 160 -11.42 -4.55 -1.32
N MET A 161 -12.65 -4.19 -0.96
CA MET A 161 -13.34 -3.00 -1.52
C MET A 161 -12.63 -1.70 -1.13
N LEU A 162 -12.25 -1.57 0.15
CA LEU A 162 -11.51 -0.41 0.63
C LEU A 162 -10.14 -0.31 -0.05
N LEU A 163 -9.44 -1.44 -0.21
CA LEU A 163 -8.16 -1.48 -0.91
C LEU A 163 -8.29 -1.06 -2.37
N LEU A 164 -9.33 -1.51 -3.08
CA LEU A 164 -9.62 -1.07 -4.44
C LEU A 164 -9.82 0.46 -4.50
N PHE A 165 -10.60 1.02 -3.58
CA PHE A 165 -10.80 2.46 -3.48
C PHE A 165 -9.46 3.20 -3.24
N LEU A 166 -8.65 2.73 -2.31
CA LEU A 166 -7.34 3.32 -2.02
C LEU A 166 -6.40 3.24 -3.23
N VAL A 167 -6.40 2.13 -3.98
CA VAL A 167 -5.60 2.00 -5.20
C VAL A 167 -6.04 3.01 -6.27
N ILE A 168 -7.36 3.15 -6.50
CA ILE A 168 -7.89 4.14 -7.44
C ILE A 168 -7.44 5.55 -7.03
N LEU A 169 -7.57 5.89 -5.76
CA LEU A 169 -7.17 7.17 -5.22
C LEU A 169 -5.65 7.40 -5.38
N HIS A 170 -4.83 6.37 -5.10
CA HIS A 170 -3.37 6.41 -5.27
C HIS A 170 -2.97 6.67 -6.72
N VAL A 171 -3.56 5.95 -7.66
CA VAL A 171 -3.29 6.12 -9.09
C VAL A 171 -3.74 7.50 -9.54
N TYR A 172 -4.93 7.95 -9.14
CA TYR A 172 -5.43 9.28 -9.45
C TYR A 172 -4.45 10.38 -9.01
N PHE A 173 -4.04 10.39 -7.75
CA PHE A 173 -3.09 11.39 -7.25
C PHE A 173 -1.71 11.29 -7.91
N SER A 174 -1.27 10.09 -8.27
CA SER A 174 0.03 9.90 -8.96
C SER A 174 0.03 10.48 -10.37
N LEU A 175 -1.12 10.57 -11.02
CA LEU A 175 -1.27 11.08 -12.39
C LEU A 175 -1.49 12.59 -12.47
N ILE A 176 -1.82 13.27 -11.37
CA ILE A 176 -1.97 14.72 -11.33
C ILE A 176 -0.66 15.40 -11.75
N PRO A 177 -0.68 16.43 -12.61
CA PRO A 177 0.53 17.04 -13.16
C PRO A 177 1.56 17.45 -12.11
N GLY A 178 1.14 17.98 -10.95
CA GLY A 178 2.01 18.37 -9.85
C GLY A 178 2.73 17.20 -9.16
N HIS A 179 2.21 15.96 -9.29
CA HIS A 179 2.75 14.78 -8.63
C HIS A 179 3.49 13.81 -9.55
N ARG A 180 3.50 14.06 -10.86
CA ARG A 180 4.15 13.19 -11.86
C ARG A 180 5.64 12.95 -11.58
N ALA A 181 6.33 13.92 -10.97
CA ALA A 181 7.72 13.74 -10.57
C ALA A 181 7.91 12.60 -9.56
N TYR A 182 6.93 12.33 -8.68
CA TYR A 182 6.96 11.20 -7.76
C TYR A 182 6.80 9.86 -8.49
N LEU A 183 5.87 9.79 -9.46
CA LEU A 183 5.71 8.60 -10.30
C LEU A 183 7.00 8.29 -11.06
N VAL A 184 7.60 9.29 -11.73
CA VAL A 184 8.87 9.14 -12.42
C VAL A 184 9.97 8.66 -11.46
N SER A 185 10.02 9.18 -10.23
CA SER A 185 11.03 8.75 -9.25
C SER A 185 10.86 7.30 -8.80
N MET A 186 9.63 6.77 -8.79
CA MET A 186 9.36 5.34 -8.52
C MET A 186 9.75 4.42 -9.67
N ILE A 187 9.86 4.95 -10.89
CA ILE A 187 10.32 4.20 -12.08
C ILE A 187 11.83 4.31 -12.22
N SER A 188 12.37 5.53 -12.22
CA SER A 188 13.79 5.81 -12.50
C SER A 188 14.70 5.72 -11.28
N GLY A 189 14.17 5.89 -10.08
CA GLY A 189 14.95 6.05 -8.83
C GLY A 189 15.40 7.48 -8.56
N HIS A 190 15.32 8.37 -9.54
CA HIS A 190 15.78 9.75 -9.45
C HIS A 190 14.59 10.71 -9.40
N GLY A 191 14.73 11.77 -8.64
CA GLY A 191 13.71 12.80 -8.51
C GLY A 191 14.31 14.13 -8.16
N PRO A 192 13.52 15.23 -8.17
CA PRO A 192 14.00 16.53 -7.74
C PRO A 192 14.52 16.42 -6.31
N GLU A 193 15.73 16.91 -6.11
CA GLU A 193 16.33 16.98 -4.79
C GLU A 193 15.45 17.87 -3.91
N LEU A 194 15.07 17.37 -2.73
CA LEU A 194 14.44 18.22 -1.74
C LEU A 194 15.45 19.31 -1.41
N ALA A 195 15.14 20.56 -1.76
CA ALA A 195 16.01 21.68 -1.48
C ALA A 195 16.38 21.64 0.01
N ARG A 196 17.63 21.23 0.28
CA ARG A 196 18.23 21.38 1.59
C ARG A 196 18.36 22.88 1.79
N LYS A 197 17.53 23.46 2.60
CA LYS A 197 17.78 24.80 3.12
C LYS A 197 18.81 24.59 4.22
N ASP A 198 20.07 24.91 3.87
CA ASP A 198 21.13 25.15 4.84
C ASP A 198 20.72 26.27 5.80
#